data_435a583071c3f12e5b3183f3f03f03a1
#
_entry.id   435a583071c3f12e5b3183f3f03f03a1
#
_cell.length_a   1.000
_cell.length_b   1.000
_cell.length_c   1.000
_cell.angle_alpha   90.00
_cell.angle_beta   90.00
_cell.angle_gamma   90.00
#
_symmetry.space_group_name_H-M   'P 1'
#
loop_
_entity.id
_entity.type
_entity.pdbx_description
1 polymer ?
#
loop_
_entity_poly.entity_id
_entity_poly.type
_entity_poly.pdbx_seq_one_letter_code
_entity_poly.pdbx_strand_id
1 'polypeptide(L)'
;MSRLRTAALAAVAAALVLAGCSTGPSSGGAAPAATSAAAAGADAAAYPVTLKDAFGTATITKEPKRVVTLGWSDADHVAAHGVAPVGAPKVTWGGNANLSSDWFDEQLATFGGVAPTRFDDADGNPIEEIAQLQPDLILATNSGITKDEYDKLSKLAPVVAYPKVAYGTSWQDSLDTIGKALGRSAKAEEVEAKTIASLDAAKAKYPQLAGKTFIYGYIAPTDMSQIGYYTPSDLRPQMLTELGMKNAPVVEEGAKGKTEFYLTVSSEKAASMQSDIFLSYITEDSEVAAMKKDPLIGQVPAIKAGALVATKDQKVGLTMSSPTPLSIPYMTQLFVPLIAAAADKADAA
;
A
#
# COMPACT_ATOMS: atom_id res chain seq x y z
N MET A 1 75.16 -28.23 -3.04
CA MET A 1 74.98 -29.70 -3.05
C MET A 1 73.59 -29.93 -3.67
N SER A 2 73.60 -30.19 -4.96
CA SER A 2 73.43 -31.47 -5.63
C SER A 2 72.01 -32.04 -5.43
N ARG A 3 71.21 -32.41 -6.34
CA ARG A 3 71.15 -32.69 -7.79
C ARG A 3 69.65 -32.93 -8.09
N LEU A 4 69.04 -32.38 -9.11
CA LEU A 4 68.80 -32.97 -10.46
C LEU A 4 68.07 -34.33 -10.47
N ARG A 5 66.96 -34.41 -11.13
CA ARG A 5 66.64 -34.90 -12.49
C ARG A 5 65.23 -35.51 -12.48
N THR A 6 64.43 -35.52 -13.35
CA THR A 6 64.14 -35.39 -14.81
C THR A 6 62.78 -36.11 -15.02
N ALA A 7 61.83 -35.49 -15.63
CA ALA A 7 61.31 -35.65 -17.00
C ALA A 7 60.66 -37.03 -17.34
N ALA A 8 59.48 -37.01 -17.91
CA ALA A 8 59.01 -37.41 -19.22
C ALA A 8 57.50 -37.63 -19.22
N LEU A 9 56.69 -36.94 -20.00
CA LEU A 9 56.26 -37.19 -21.37
C LEU A 9 55.55 -38.53 -21.66
N ALA A 10 54.28 -38.42 -22.09
CA ALA A 10 53.57 -39.02 -23.21
C ALA A 10 52.08 -39.12 -22.92
N ALA A 11 51.14 -38.50 -23.53
CA ALA A 11 50.61 -38.45 -24.91
C ALA A 11 49.73 -39.67 -25.31
N VAL A 12 48.52 -39.30 -25.89
CA VAL A 12 47.73 -40.11 -26.86
C VAL A 12 46.72 -41.09 -26.22
N ALA A 13 45.49 -41.23 -26.55
CA ALA A 13 44.67 -41.00 -27.71
C ALA A 13 43.18 -41.28 -27.38
N ALA A 14 42.34 -40.82 -28.27
CA ALA A 14 40.89 -40.97 -28.36
C ALA A 14 40.43 -42.44 -28.54
N ALA A 15 39.20 -42.72 -28.08
CA ALA A 15 38.29 -43.65 -28.76
C ALA A 15 36.81 -43.35 -28.41
N LEU A 16 36.01 -43.11 -29.40
CA LEU A 16 34.55 -43.21 -29.47
C LEU A 16 34.15 -44.68 -29.22
N VAL A 17 32.93 -44.93 -28.69
CA VAL A 17 31.92 -45.84 -29.26
C VAL A 17 30.66 -45.89 -28.36
N LEU A 18 29.50 -45.46 -28.91
CA LEU A 18 28.20 -46.11 -29.10
C LEU A 18 27.40 -46.66 -27.92
N ALA A 19 26.22 -46.06 -27.79
CA ALA A 19 24.87 -46.63 -27.71
C ALA A 19 24.59 -47.83 -26.82
N GLY A 20 23.66 -47.62 -25.90
CA GLY A 20 22.93 -48.66 -25.20
C GLY A 20 21.62 -48.11 -24.62
N CYS A 21 20.51 -48.33 -25.33
CA CYS A 21 19.16 -48.13 -24.78
C CYS A 21 18.87 -49.14 -23.69
N SER A 22 18.41 -48.69 -22.55
CA SER A 22 17.69 -49.53 -21.59
C SER A 22 16.57 -48.75 -20.96
N THR A 23 15.39 -49.26 -21.20
CA THR A 23 14.10 -48.83 -20.66
C THR A 23 13.93 -49.29 -19.21
N GLY A 24 13.52 -48.34 -18.33
CA GLY A 24 12.99 -48.65 -17.00
C GLY A 24 12.55 -47.38 -16.26
N PRO A 25 11.33 -47.32 -15.72
CA PRO A 25 10.84 -46.14 -15.07
C PRO A 25 11.29 -46.02 -13.63
N SER A 26 11.92 -44.94 -13.25
CA SER A 26 12.03 -44.55 -11.84
C SER A 26 11.67 -43.07 -11.68
N SER A 27 10.53 -42.86 -11.05
CA SER A 27 10.00 -41.65 -10.52
C SER A 27 10.97 -41.05 -9.49
N GLY A 28 11.63 -39.97 -9.88
CA GLY A 28 12.36 -39.07 -9.01
C GLY A 28 12.04 -37.66 -9.42
N GLY A 29 11.00 -37.07 -8.80
CA GLY A 29 10.64 -35.69 -9.01
C GLY A 29 11.75 -34.77 -8.52
N ALA A 30 12.55 -34.24 -9.44
CA ALA A 30 13.36 -33.06 -9.18
C ALA A 30 12.42 -31.87 -9.06
N ALA A 31 12.34 -31.28 -7.87
CA ALA A 31 11.68 -30.00 -7.68
C ALA A 31 12.32 -28.97 -8.63
N PRO A 32 11.53 -28.15 -9.33
CA PRO A 32 12.10 -27.09 -10.13
C PRO A 32 12.86 -26.14 -9.21
N ALA A 33 14.14 -25.96 -9.46
CA ALA A 33 14.93 -24.92 -8.86
C ALA A 33 14.23 -23.59 -9.12
N ALA A 34 13.80 -22.94 -8.06
CA ALA A 34 13.26 -21.57 -8.12
C ALA A 34 14.40 -20.69 -8.63
N THR A 35 14.37 -20.39 -9.91
CA THR A 35 15.17 -19.31 -10.50
C THR A 35 14.63 -18.04 -9.88
N SER A 36 15.41 -17.41 -8.97
CA SER A 36 15.13 -16.05 -8.52
C SER A 36 15.20 -15.18 -9.78
N ALA A 37 14.03 -14.76 -10.25
CA ALA A 37 13.97 -13.77 -11.34
C ALA A 37 14.61 -12.49 -10.78
N ALA A 38 15.81 -12.16 -11.25
CA ALA A 38 16.34 -10.82 -11.10
C ALA A 38 15.25 -9.83 -11.54
N ALA A 39 14.98 -8.81 -10.72
CA ALA A 39 13.97 -7.82 -11.03
C ALA A 39 14.21 -7.31 -12.46
N ALA A 40 13.25 -7.53 -13.36
CA ALA A 40 13.35 -7.10 -14.73
C ALA A 40 13.65 -5.60 -14.74
N GLY A 41 14.64 -5.17 -15.52
CA GLY A 41 14.94 -3.75 -15.70
C GLY A 41 13.75 -3.02 -16.32
N ALA A 42 13.82 -1.69 -16.35
CA ALA A 42 12.83 -0.91 -17.08
C ALA A 42 12.84 -1.27 -18.56
N ASP A 43 11.66 -1.24 -19.19
CA ASP A 43 11.55 -1.34 -20.63
C ASP A 43 12.04 -0.02 -21.26
N ALA A 44 13.15 -0.06 -21.99
CA ALA A 44 13.69 1.10 -22.68
C ALA A 44 12.73 1.69 -23.71
N ALA A 45 11.85 0.88 -24.29
CA ALA A 45 10.83 1.32 -25.25
C ALA A 45 9.68 2.09 -24.57
N ALA A 46 9.59 2.07 -23.24
CA ALA A 46 8.60 2.85 -22.49
C ALA A 46 8.85 4.37 -22.52
N TYR A 47 10.03 4.82 -22.99
CA TYR A 47 10.39 6.23 -22.96
C TYR A 47 10.51 6.84 -24.36
N PRO A 48 10.14 8.14 -24.52
CA PRO A 48 9.57 9.04 -23.51
C PRO A 48 8.13 8.66 -23.16
N VAL A 49 7.77 8.82 -21.87
CA VAL A 49 6.40 8.70 -21.38
C VAL A 49 5.88 10.04 -20.89
N THR A 50 4.61 10.34 -21.19
CA THR A 50 3.93 11.57 -20.78
C THR A 50 2.73 11.21 -19.91
N LEU A 51 2.70 11.70 -18.69
CA LEU A 51 1.67 11.43 -17.67
C LEU A 51 0.97 12.74 -17.31
N LYS A 52 -0.35 12.72 -17.34
CA LYS A 52 -1.19 13.87 -16.96
C LYS A 52 -1.62 13.74 -15.51
N ASP A 53 -1.57 14.84 -14.78
CA ASP A 53 -2.02 14.95 -13.40
C ASP A 53 -2.93 16.17 -13.18
N ALA A 54 -3.33 16.45 -11.94
CA ALA A 54 -4.23 17.56 -11.59
C ALA A 54 -3.62 18.94 -11.88
N PHE A 55 -2.31 19.07 -11.97
CA PHE A 55 -1.60 20.35 -12.10
C PHE A 55 -0.99 20.57 -13.49
N GLY A 56 -0.83 19.47 -14.26
CA GLY A 56 -0.18 19.58 -15.56
C GLY A 56 0.12 18.25 -16.21
N THR A 57 1.32 18.16 -16.75
CA THR A 57 1.80 17.01 -17.48
C THR A 57 3.29 16.82 -17.23
N ALA A 58 3.68 15.64 -16.76
CA ALA A 58 5.06 15.24 -16.60
C ALA A 58 5.54 14.45 -17.83
N THR A 59 6.70 14.81 -18.38
CA THR A 59 7.35 14.05 -19.45
C THR A 59 8.66 13.46 -18.91
N ILE A 60 8.72 12.13 -18.90
CA ILE A 60 9.88 11.37 -18.45
C ILE A 60 10.55 10.82 -19.69
N THR A 61 11.79 11.27 -19.98
CA THR A 61 12.48 11.00 -21.26
C THR A 61 13.35 9.76 -21.23
N LYS A 62 13.67 9.22 -20.07
CA LYS A 62 14.53 8.04 -19.85
C LYS A 62 14.19 7.39 -18.50
N GLU A 63 14.66 6.17 -18.28
CA GLU A 63 14.51 5.46 -17.02
C GLU A 63 15.02 6.31 -15.82
N PRO A 64 14.17 6.62 -14.85
CA PRO A 64 14.57 7.33 -13.64
C PRO A 64 15.52 6.48 -12.78
N LYS A 65 16.54 7.11 -12.21
CA LYS A 65 17.51 6.47 -11.32
C LYS A 65 17.48 7.05 -9.90
N ARG A 66 16.90 8.22 -9.72
CA ARG A 66 16.84 8.94 -8.45
C ARG A 66 15.42 9.40 -8.18
N VAL A 67 14.60 8.44 -7.75
CA VAL A 67 13.18 8.67 -7.49
C VAL A 67 13.00 9.17 -6.06
N VAL A 68 12.33 10.31 -5.91
CA VAL A 68 11.82 10.80 -4.62
C VAL A 68 10.31 10.59 -4.61
N THR A 69 9.76 10.14 -3.49
CA THR A 69 8.33 9.95 -3.29
C THR A 69 7.80 10.94 -2.25
N LEU A 70 6.59 11.43 -2.47
CA LEU A 70 5.85 12.30 -1.57
C LEU A 70 4.52 11.62 -1.22
N GLY A 71 4.03 11.84 -0.01
CA GLY A 71 2.82 11.16 0.46
C GLY A 71 3.09 9.75 1.00
N TRP A 72 2.03 9.13 1.50
CA TRP A 72 2.17 7.96 2.39
C TRP A 72 2.33 6.62 1.69
N SER A 73 1.95 6.51 0.41
CA SER A 73 1.88 5.23 -0.30
C SER A 73 2.89 5.07 -1.43
N ASP A 74 3.39 6.16 -2.00
CA ASP A 74 4.17 6.12 -3.23
C ASP A 74 5.49 5.35 -3.08
N ALA A 75 6.13 5.41 -1.89
CA ALA A 75 7.34 4.64 -1.61
C ALA A 75 7.11 3.12 -1.73
N ASP A 76 5.98 2.64 -1.20
CA ASP A 76 5.59 1.23 -1.27
C ASP A 76 5.36 0.80 -2.73
N HIS A 77 4.69 1.63 -3.51
CA HIS A 77 4.47 1.35 -4.94
C HIS A 77 5.78 1.29 -5.71
N VAL A 78 6.72 2.22 -5.46
CA VAL A 78 8.06 2.19 -6.07
C VAL A 78 8.81 0.91 -5.70
N ALA A 79 8.77 0.53 -4.41
CA ALA A 79 9.41 -0.70 -3.92
C ALA A 79 8.75 -1.97 -4.51
N ALA A 80 7.43 -1.98 -4.69
CA ALA A 80 6.70 -3.09 -5.34
C ALA A 80 7.15 -3.31 -6.80
N HIS A 81 7.62 -2.26 -7.46
CA HIS A 81 8.24 -2.35 -8.79
C HIS A 81 9.71 -2.79 -8.76
N GLY A 82 10.29 -3.08 -7.58
CA GLY A 82 11.69 -3.46 -7.43
C GLY A 82 12.66 -2.28 -7.60
N VAL A 83 12.22 -1.08 -7.25
CA VAL A 83 13.04 0.15 -7.25
C VAL A 83 13.11 0.69 -5.82
N ALA A 84 14.31 1.07 -5.37
CA ALA A 84 14.48 1.77 -4.10
C ALA A 84 14.42 3.29 -4.35
N PRO A 85 13.49 4.04 -3.74
CA PRO A 85 13.51 5.49 -3.81
C PRO A 85 14.74 6.03 -3.08
N VAL A 86 15.27 7.18 -3.52
CA VAL A 86 16.39 7.85 -2.82
C VAL A 86 15.91 8.72 -1.68
N GLY A 87 14.65 9.14 -1.69
CA GLY A 87 14.00 9.92 -0.64
C GLY A 87 12.52 9.57 -0.49
N ALA A 88 12.03 9.58 0.74
CA ALA A 88 10.62 9.37 1.08
C ALA A 88 10.27 10.04 2.41
N PRO A 89 9.00 10.39 2.67
CA PRO A 89 8.58 10.91 3.95
C PRO A 89 8.81 9.92 5.11
N LYS A 90 8.97 10.45 6.31
CA LYS A 90 8.95 9.65 7.55
C LYS A 90 7.56 9.07 7.77
N VAL A 91 7.49 7.79 8.11
CA VAL A 91 6.25 7.17 8.59
C VAL A 91 6.24 7.28 10.12
N THR A 92 5.66 8.35 10.63
CA THR A 92 5.64 8.65 12.07
C THR A 92 4.49 8.00 12.80
N TRP A 93 3.37 7.71 12.11
CA TRP A 93 2.21 7.02 12.66
C TRP A 93 2.11 5.60 12.12
N GLY A 94 2.17 4.62 13.00
CA GLY A 94 2.15 3.20 12.62
C GLY A 94 3.44 2.67 11.98
N GLY A 95 4.45 3.53 11.84
CA GLY A 95 5.77 3.17 11.33
C GLY A 95 6.63 2.43 12.37
N ASN A 96 7.73 1.89 11.89
CA ASN A 96 8.72 1.19 12.70
C ASN A 96 9.88 2.13 13.14
N ALA A 97 10.88 1.57 13.81
CA ALA A 97 12.05 2.33 14.30
C ALA A 97 12.88 2.99 13.18
N ASN A 98 12.73 2.52 11.93
CA ASN A 98 13.39 3.11 10.76
C ASN A 98 12.59 4.28 10.16
N LEU A 99 11.51 4.73 10.81
CA LEU A 99 10.55 5.70 10.26
C LEU A 99 9.98 5.23 8.91
N SER A 100 9.77 3.92 8.81
CA SER A 100 9.30 3.18 7.62
C SER A 100 8.14 2.27 8.01
N SER A 101 7.69 1.42 7.09
CA SER A 101 6.82 0.29 7.41
C SER A 101 7.59 -1.03 7.31
N ASP A 102 7.16 -2.05 8.05
CA ASP A 102 7.81 -3.35 8.02
C ASP A 102 7.73 -3.96 6.61
N TRP A 103 6.59 -3.86 5.95
CA TRP A 103 6.41 -4.40 4.59
C TRP A 103 7.26 -3.69 3.54
N PHE A 104 7.52 -2.38 3.71
CA PHE A 104 8.44 -1.66 2.84
C PHE A 104 9.89 -2.13 3.04
N ASP A 105 10.33 -2.23 4.29
CA ASP A 105 11.69 -2.68 4.62
C ASP A 105 11.92 -4.14 4.16
N GLU A 106 10.94 -5.01 4.37
CA GLU A 106 10.98 -6.40 3.87
C GLU A 106 11.06 -6.45 2.34
N GLN A 107 10.27 -5.62 1.65
CA GLN A 107 10.31 -5.54 0.19
C GLN A 107 11.66 -5.06 -0.33
N LEU A 108 12.25 -4.02 0.28
CA LEU A 108 13.60 -3.56 -0.08
C LEU A 108 14.64 -4.69 0.06
N ALA A 109 14.55 -5.47 1.12
CA ALA A 109 15.48 -6.58 1.36
C ALA A 109 15.40 -7.65 0.26
N THR A 110 14.24 -7.86 -0.38
CA THR A 110 14.08 -8.88 -1.43
C THR A 110 14.96 -8.65 -2.67
N PHE A 111 15.33 -7.41 -2.95
CA PHE A 111 16.15 -7.05 -4.11
C PHE A 111 17.43 -6.27 -3.75
N GLY A 112 17.79 -6.24 -2.44
CA GLY A 112 19.00 -5.54 -1.96
C GLY A 112 18.91 -4.03 -2.09
N GLY A 113 17.70 -3.47 -2.01
CA GLY A 113 17.45 -2.04 -2.08
C GLY A 113 18.03 -1.29 -0.87
N VAL A 114 18.54 -0.09 -1.10
CA VAL A 114 19.03 0.79 -0.04
C VAL A 114 17.87 1.60 0.52
N ALA A 115 17.79 1.70 1.85
CA ALA A 115 16.77 2.53 2.51
C ALA A 115 16.88 3.99 2.07
N PRO A 116 15.75 4.68 1.78
CA PRO A 116 15.74 6.08 1.37
C PRO A 116 16.12 7.00 2.53
N THR A 117 16.61 8.19 2.18
CA THR A 117 16.65 9.31 3.14
C THR A 117 15.21 9.65 3.54
N ARG A 118 14.94 9.65 4.86
CA ARG A 118 13.62 9.97 5.41
C ARG A 118 13.57 11.43 5.81
N PHE A 119 12.74 12.22 5.15
CA PHE A 119 12.50 13.64 5.45
C PHE A 119 11.18 13.84 6.19
N ASP A 120 11.08 14.96 6.92
CA ASP A 120 9.87 15.36 7.63
C ASP A 120 8.98 16.19 6.71
N ASP A 121 7.71 15.82 6.58
CA ASP A 121 6.70 16.51 5.76
C ASP A 121 5.53 17.07 6.59
N ALA A 122 5.65 17.10 7.92
CA ALA A 122 4.58 17.56 8.82
C ALA A 122 4.20 19.04 8.58
N ASP A 123 5.18 19.87 8.23
CA ASP A 123 4.98 21.28 7.90
C ASP A 123 5.00 21.58 6.38
N GLY A 124 4.76 20.54 5.56
CA GLY A 124 4.84 20.57 4.09
C GLY A 124 6.12 19.93 3.55
N ASN A 125 6.19 19.78 2.23
CA ASN A 125 7.32 19.10 1.60
C ASN A 125 8.61 19.94 1.69
N PRO A 126 9.72 19.40 2.25
CA PRO A 126 10.97 20.14 2.45
C PRO A 126 11.74 20.24 1.12
N ILE A 127 11.39 21.23 0.30
CA ILE A 127 11.90 21.41 -1.08
C ILE A 127 13.43 21.38 -1.14
N GLU A 128 14.10 21.98 -0.15
CA GLU A 128 15.57 22.08 -0.12
C GLU A 128 16.23 20.73 0.18
N GLU A 129 15.67 19.94 1.12
CA GLU A 129 16.15 18.59 1.39
C GLU A 129 15.94 17.67 0.18
N ILE A 130 14.78 17.79 -0.47
CA ILE A 130 14.47 17.05 -1.69
C ILE A 130 15.45 17.41 -2.81
N ALA A 131 15.78 18.71 -2.98
CA ALA A 131 16.76 19.16 -3.97
C ALA A 131 18.16 18.57 -3.74
N GLN A 132 18.59 18.44 -2.48
CA GLN A 132 19.87 17.82 -2.12
C GLN A 132 19.95 16.33 -2.54
N LEU A 133 18.81 15.66 -2.65
CA LEU A 133 18.75 14.29 -3.15
C LEU A 133 18.91 14.19 -4.68
N GLN A 134 18.95 15.33 -5.39
CA GLN A 134 19.12 15.40 -6.84
C GLN A 134 18.16 14.43 -7.58
N PRO A 135 16.84 14.53 -7.39
CA PRO A 135 15.89 13.64 -8.04
C PRO A 135 15.91 13.81 -9.56
N ASP A 136 15.64 12.75 -10.28
CA ASP A 136 15.32 12.76 -11.72
C ASP A 136 13.85 12.40 -11.99
N LEU A 137 13.11 12.02 -10.92
CA LEU A 137 11.67 11.86 -10.90
C LEU A 137 11.15 12.12 -9.47
N ILE A 138 10.04 12.82 -9.36
CA ILE A 138 9.30 13.02 -8.10
C ILE A 138 7.90 12.46 -8.28
N LEU A 139 7.49 11.54 -7.40
CA LEU A 139 6.18 10.91 -7.39
C LEU A 139 5.35 11.42 -6.22
N ALA A 140 4.12 11.81 -6.51
CA ALA A 140 3.17 12.38 -5.58
C ALA A 140 1.73 11.90 -5.93
N THR A 141 1.60 10.63 -6.36
CA THR A 141 0.37 10.09 -6.94
C THR A 141 -0.77 9.97 -5.94
N ASN A 142 -0.46 9.79 -4.67
CA ASN A 142 -1.42 9.80 -3.56
C ASN A 142 -0.91 10.70 -2.42
N SER A 143 -0.92 11.98 -2.65
CA SER A 143 -0.40 13.01 -1.74
C SER A 143 -1.34 14.20 -1.63
N GLY A 144 -1.02 15.12 -0.71
CA GLY A 144 -1.68 16.42 -0.57
C GLY A 144 -0.87 17.57 -1.18
N ILE A 145 0.05 17.26 -2.12
CA ILE A 145 0.91 18.29 -2.73
C ILE A 145 0.06 19.45 -3.28
N THR A 146 0.45 20.68 -2.96
CA THR A 146 -0.18 21.90 -3.43
C THR A 146 0.35 22.31 -4.79
N LYS A 147 -0.38 23.18 -5.50
CA LYS A 147 0.08 23.75 -6.78
C LYS A 147 1.42 24.52 -6.63
N ASP A 148 1.60 25.22 -5.53
CA ASP A 148 2.84 25.97 -5.24
C ASP A 148 4.03 25.03 -5.04
N GLU A 149 3.86 23.95 -4.28
CA GLU A 149 4.88 22.91 -4.12
C GLU A 149 5.19 22.20 -5.44
N TYR A 150 4.13 21.84 -6.20
CA TYR A 150 4.29 21.24 -7.53
C TYR A 150 5.15 22.12 -8.43
N ASP A 151 4.86 23.44 -8.50
CA ASP A 151 5.62 24.38 -9.34
C ASP A 151 7.09 24.55 -8.89
N LYS A 152 7.34 24.47 -7.59
CA LYS A 152 8.71 24.52 -7.04
C LYS A 152 9.48 23.24 -7.37
N LEU A 153 8.87 22.07 -7.12
CA LEU A 153 9.47 20.77 -7.35
C LEU A 153 9.68 20.47 -8.84
N SER A 154 8.78 20.94 -9.70
CA SER A 154 8.90 20.77 -11.16
C SER A 154 10.11 21.50 -11.76
N LYS A 155 10.75 22.40 -11.02
CA LYS A 155 12.03 23.00 -11.40
C LYS A 155 13.23 22.08 -11.14
N LEU A 156 13.05 21.07 -10.31
CA LEU A 156 14.10 20.11 -9.95
C LEU A 156 14.05 18.88 -10.87
N ALA A 157 12.86 18.31 -11.08
CA ALA A 157 12.64 17.09 -11.86
C ALA A 157 11.18 17.03 -12.33
N PRO A 158 10.82 16.16 -13.30
CA PRO A 158 9.43 15.83 -13.59
C PRO A 158 8.70 15.40 -12.32
N VAL A 159 7.51 15.98 -12.07
CA VAL A 159 6.63 15.64 -10.96
C VAL A 159 5.39 14.97 -11.50
N VAL A 160 5.04 13.79 -10.98
CA VAL A 160 3.78 13.09 -11.27
C VAL A 160 2.92 13.18 -10.02
N ALA A 161 1.94 14.06 -10.03
CA ALA A 161 1.01 14.28 -8.94
C ALA A 161 -0.25 13.38 -9.05
N TYR A 162 -1.17 13.50 -8.09
CA TYR A 162 -2.46 12.83 -8.14
C TYR A 162 -3.29 13.26 -9.37
N PRO A 163 -4.12 12.36 -9.95
CA PRO A 163 -4.81 12.67 -11.21
C PRO A 163 -6.00 13.62 -11.07
N LYS A 164 -6.68 13.65 -9.91
CA LYS A 164 -7.93 14.43 -9.72
C LYS A 164 -8.00 15.15 -8.39
N VAL A 165 -7.98 14.42 -7.28
CA VAL A 165 -8.15 14.96 -5.93
C VAL A 165 -7.03 14.45 -5.03
N ALA A 166 -6.59 15.29 -4.10
CA ALA A 166 -5.58 14.94 -3.10
C ALA A 166 -6.04 13.73 -2.27
N TYR A 167 -5.14 12.80 -2.01
CA TYR A 167 -5.34 11.58 -1.21
C TYR A 167 -6.45 10.64 -1.71
N GLY A 168 -6.93 10.80 -2.93
CA GLY A 168 -8.05 10.02 -3.50
C GLY A 168 -7.65 9.07 -4.63
N THR A 169 -6.37 8.84 -4.88
CA THR A 169 -5.90 7.94 -5.93
C THR A 169 -5.92 6.50 -5.43
N SER A 170 -6.64 5.62 -6.11
CA SER A 170 -6.69 4.20 -5.76
C SER A 170 -5.29 3.57 -5.79
N TRP A 171 -5.11 2.48 -5.04
CA TRP A 171 -3.84 1.76 -5.06
C TRP A 171 -3.52 1.20 -6.46
N GLN A 172 -4.55 0.81 -7.24
CA GLN A 172 -4.40 0.35 -8.62
C GLN A 172 -3.91 1.48 -9.54
N ASP A 173 -4.56 2.65 -9.47
CA ASP A 173 -4.18 3.80 -10.30
C ASP A 173 -2.77 4.31 -9.95
N SER A 174 -2.41 4.31 -8.67
CA SER A 174 -1.05 4.66 -8.21
C SER A 174 -0.03 3.65 -8.73
N LEU A 175 -0.33 2.34 -8.63
CA LEU A 175 0.54 1.27 -9.11
C LEU A 175 0.78 1.36 -10.62
N ASP A 176 -0.28 1.52 -11.41
CA ASP A 176 -0.20 1.66 -12.87
C ASP A 176 0.57 2.92 -13.28
N THR A 177 0.24 4.07 -12.66
CA THR A 177 0.89 5.35 -12.96
C THR A 177 2.38 5.31 -12.66
N ILE A 178 2.75 4.78 -11.49
CA ILE A 178 4.16 4.61 -11.08
C ILE A 178 4.86 3.59 -11.98
N GLY A 179 4.18 2.50 -12.33
CA GLY A 179 4.69 1.51 -13.28
C GLY A 179 5.04 2.12 -14.63
N LYS A 180 4.17 2.96 -15.19
CA LYS A 180 4.43 3.72 -16.43
C LYS A 180 5.59 4.68 -16.26
N ALA A 181 5.63 5.44 -15.15
CA ALA A 181 6.72 6.38 -14.88
C ALA A 181 8.09 5.71 -14.79
N LEU A 182 8.13 4.49 -14.23
CA LEU A 182 9.34 3.70 -14.05
C LEU A 182 9.66 2.78 -15.27
N GLY A 183 8.82 2.78 -16.31
CA GLY A 183 8.97 1.86 -17.46
C GLY A 183 8.77 0.39 -17.08
N ARG A 184 7.90 0.11 -16.11
CA ARG A 184 7.69 -1.22 -15.51
C ARG A 184 6.21 -1.65 -15.51
N SER A 185 5.47 -1.33 -16.55
CA SER A 185 4.03 -1.63 -16.66
C SER A 185 3.72 -3.12 -16.52
N ALA A 186 4.52 -4.01 -17.13
CA ALA A 186 4.34 -5.45 -16.96
C ALA A 186 4.51 -5.91 -15.49
N LYS A 187 5.41 -5.25 -14.72
CA LYS A 187 5.56 -5.52 -13.30
C LYS A 187 4.38 -5.00 -12.50
N ALA A 188 3.79 -3.86 -12.89
CA ALA A 188 2.55 -3.37 -12.28
C ALA A 188 1.42 -4.39 -12.42
N GLU A 189 1.19 -4.94 -13.62
CA GLU A 189 0.18 -5.97 -13.88
C GLU A 189 0.40 -7.24 -13.01
N GLU A 190 1.65 -7.71 -12.90
CA GLU A 190 2.01 -8.85 -12.04
C GLU A 190 1.68 -8.58 -10.57
N VAL A 191 2.06 -7.40 -10.07
CA VAL A 191 1.84 -6.99 -8.68
C VAL A 191 0.35 -6.82 -8.41
N GLU A 192 -0.39 -6.19 -9.31
CA GLU A 192 -1.84 -6.02 -9.20
C GLU A 192 -2.55 -7.37 -9.10
N ALA A 193 -2.25 -8.30 -10.00
CA ALA A 193 -2.85 -9.63 -9.99
C ALA A 193 -2.59 -10.39 -8.67
N LYS A 194 -1.39 -10.29 -8.12
CA LYS A 194 -1.06 -10.88 -6.81
C LYS A 194 -1.82 -10.24 -5.66
N THR A 195 -1.99 -8.92 -5.71
CA THR A 195 -2.69 -8.17 -4.68
C THR A 195 -4.19 -8.51 -4.70
N ILE A 196 -4.80 -8.55 -5.89
CA ILE A 196 -6.19 -8.97 -6.07
C ILE A 196 -6.39 -10.40 -5.56
N ALA A 197 -5.49 -11.34 -5.88
CA ALA A 197 -5.57 -12.71 -5.37
C ALA A 197 -5.54 -12.77 -3.83
N SER A 198 -4.78 -11.90 -3.18
CA SER A 198 -4.76 -11.78 -1.71
C SER A 198 -6.10 -11.29 -1.15
N LEU A 199 -6.73 -10.31 -1.81
CA LEU A 199 -8.06 -9.81 -1.44
C LEU A 199 -9.15 -10.88 -1.66
N ASP A 200 -9.07 -11.61 -2.77
CA ASP A 200 -10.01 -12.70 -3.06
C ASP A 200 -9.90 -13.84 -2.04
N ALA A 201 -8.69 -14.19 -1.63
CA ALA A 201 -8.46 -15.14 -0.56
C ALA A 201 -9.06 -14.66 0.78
N ALA A 202 -8.94 -13.37 1.10
CA ALA A 202 -9.55 -12.79 2.29
C ALA A 202 -11.09 -12.83 2.21
N LYS A 203 -11.69 -12.47 1.07
CA LYS A 203 -13.16 -12.58 0.84
C LYS A 203 -13.65 -14.02 1.00
N ALA A 204 -12.92 -14.99 0.45
CA ALA A 204 -13.27 -16.40 0.59
C ALA A 204 -13.17 -16.90 2.04
N LYS A 205 -12.19 -16.39 2.79
CA LYS A 205 -11.98 -16.74 4.20
C LYS A 205 -13.02 -16.12 5.14
N TYR A 206 -13.52 -14.93 4.80
CA TYR A 206 -14.45 -14.15 5.63
C TYR A 206 -15.73 -13.79 4.86
N PRO A 207 -16.54 -14.82 4.44
CA PRO A 207 -17.74 -14.60 3.61
C PRO A 207 -18.82 -13.76 4.32
N GLN A 208 -18.81 -13.71 5.66
CA GLN A 208 -19.73 -12.89 6.45
C GLN A 208 -19.58 -11.38 6.23
N LEU A 209 -18.49 -10.92 5.60
CA LEU A 209 -18.31 -9.52 5.26
C LEU A 209 -19.12 -9.10 4.02
N ALA A 210 -19.48 -10.05 3.16
CA ALA A 210 -20.17 -9.76 1.92
C ALA A 210 -21.51 -9.06 2.15
N GLY A 211 -21.63 -7.84 1.61
CA GLY A 211 -22.85 -7.03 1.69
C GLY A 211 -23.07 -6.33 3.02
N LYS A 212 -22.25 -6.54 4.07
CA LYS A 212 -22.32 -5.81 5.34
C LYS A 212 -22.10 -4.32 5.09
N THR A 213 -22.93 -3.51 5.74
CA THR A 213 -22.78 -2.06 5.72
C THR A 213 -21.78 -1.61 6.78
N PHE A 214 -21.01 -0.58 6.48
CA PHE A 214 -20.04 -0.01 7.40
C PHE A 214 -20.05 1.52 7.43
N ILE A 215 -19.64 2.07 8.56
CA ILE A 215 -19.19 3.45 8.71
C ILE A 215 -17.74 3.39 9.18
N TYR A 216 -16.81 3.91 8.38
CA TYR A 216 -15.44 4.14 8.83
C TYR A 216 -15.36 5.55 9.39
N GLY A 217 -15.29 5.68 10.69
CA GLY A 217 -15.40 6.94 11.39
C GLY A 217 -14.25 7.24 12.33
N TYR A 218 -14.40 8.36 13.01
CA TYR A 218 -13.55 8.77 14.12
C TYR A 218 -14.38 9.57 15.12
N ILE A 219 -14.26 9.23 16.38
CA ILE A 219 -14.88 9.91 17.51
C ILE A 219 -13.74 10.38 18.40
N ALA A 220 -13.53 11.70 18.45
CA ALA A 220 -12.45 12.27 19.25
C ALA A 220 -12.72 12.05 20.74
N PRO A 221 -11.81 11.46 21.51
CA PRO A 221 -12.04 11.17 22.94
C PRO A 221 -12.17 12.45 23.80
N THR A 222 -11.64 13.56 23.31
CA THR A 222 -11.69 14.88 23.98
C THR A 222 -12.92 15.70 23.61
N ASP A 223 -13.63 15.33 22.53
CA ASP A 223 -14.86 15.99 22.07
C ASP A 223 -15.78 14.99 21.37
N MET A 224 -16.71 14.42 22.12
CA MET A 224 -17.73 13.50 21.60
C MET A 224 -18.98 14.19 21.06
N SER A 225 -18.97 15.51 20.86
CA SER A 225 -20.10 16.26 20.28
C SER A 225 -20.28 16.00 18.78
N GLN A 226 -19.25 15.44 18.12
CA GLN A 226 -19.24 15.17 16.69
C GLN A 226 -18.87 13.70 16.41
N ILE A 227 -19.48 13.13 15.37
CA ILE A 227 -19.10 11.87 14.77
C ILE A 227 -18.49 12.20 13.40
N GLY A 228 -17.19 11.93 13.26
CA GLY A 228 -16.52 12.02 11.97
C GLY A 228 -16.66 10.73 11.19
N TYR A 229 -16.69 10.81 9.87
CA TYR A 229 -16.67 9.63 9.00
C TYR A 229 -16.02 9.92 7.66
N TYR A 230 -15.36 8.91 7.12
CA TYR A 230 -14.73 8.94 5.80
C TYR A 230 -15.78 8.68 4.72
N THR A 231 -15.66 9.43 3.61
CA THR A 231 -16.57 9.32 2.46
C THR A 231 -16.06 8.23 1.49
N PRO A 232 -16.89 7.79 0.51
CA PRO A 232 -16.46 6.82 -0.50
C PRO A 232 -15.26 7.26 -1.36
N SER A 233 -14.87 8.55 -1.33
CA SER A 233 -13.67 9.04 -2.01
C SER A 233 -12.36 8.74 -1.27
N ASP A 234 -12.42 8.38 0.02
CA ASP A 234 -11.26 8.02 0.81
C ASP A 234 -10.86 6.55 0.58
N LEU A 235 -9.56 6.26 0.68
CA LEU A 235 -9.01 4.92 0.44
C LEU A 235 -9.51 3.85 1.41
N ARG A 236 -9.86 4.21 2.66
CA ARG A 236 -10.36 3.29 3.69
C ARG A 236 -11.71 2.70 3.30
N PRO A 237 -12.76 3.50 3.00
CA PRO A 237 -14.01 2.98 2.44
C PRO A 237 -13.81 2.23 1.12
N GLN A 238 -12.95 2.70 0.21
CA GLN A 238 -12.66 1.97 -1.03
C GLN A 238 -12.16 0.56 -0.75
N MET A 239 -11.20 0.40 0.17
CA MET A 239 -10.65 -0.91 0.54
C MET A 239 -11.68 -1.86 1.15
N LEU A 240 -12.60 -1.34 1.99
CA LEU A 240 -13.68 -2.14 2.54
C LEU A 240 -14.68 -2.59 1.47
N THR A 241 -14.93 -1.73 0.46
CA THR A 241 -15.79 -2.13 -0.67
C THR A 241 -15.13 -3.19 -1.56
N GLU A 242 -13.80 -3.16 -1.71
CA GLU A 242 -13.07 -4.24 -2.39
C GLU A 242 -13.16 -5.58 -1.65
N LEU A 243 -13.33 -5.55 -0.33
CA LEU A 243 -13.62 -6.75 0.49
C LEU A 243 -15.09 -7.21 0.40
N GLY A 244 -15.91 -6.54 -0.41
CA GLY A 244 -17.33 -6.91 -0.63
C GLY A 244 -18.31 -6.26 0.35
N MET A 245 -17.88 -5.36 1.19
CA MET A 245 -18.71 -4.57 2.09
C MET A 245 -19.37 -3.37 1.36
N LYS A 246 -20.25 -2.65 2.02
CA LYS A 246 -20.97 -1.49 1.46
C LYS A 246 -20.89 -0.31 2.42
N ASN A 247 -20.66 0.89 1.88
CA ASN A 247 -20.86 2.10 2.68
C ASN A 247 -22.29 2.13 3.22
N ALA A 248 -22.45 2.57 4.46
CA ALA A 248 -23.78 2.77 5.02
C ALA A 248 -24.57 3.83 4.23
N PRO A 249 -25.90 3.69 4.07
CA PRO A 249 -26.70 4.67 3.32
C PRO A 249 -26.54 6.13 3.78
N VAL A 250 -26.33 6.34 5.09
CA VAL A 250 -26.10 7.66 5.66
C VAL A 250 -24.76 8.28 5.20
N VAL A 251 -23.75 7.46 4.93
CA VAL A 251 -22.45 7.88 4.39
C VAL A 251 -22.60 8.27 2.92
N GLU A 252 -23.27 7.43 2.12
CA GLU A 252 -23.53 7.67 0.71
C GLU A 252 -24.35 8.97 0.50
N GLU A 253 -25.42 9.16 1.27
CA GLU A 253 -26.24 10.37 1.17
C GLU A 253 -25.47 11.60 1.67
N GLY A 254 -24.72 11.49 2.76
CA GLY A 254 -23.89 12.56 3.28
C GLY A 254 -22.80 13.04 2.34
N ALA A 255 -22.24 12.12 1.54
CA ALA A 255 -21.19 12.40 0.57
C ALA A 255 -21.70 12.90 -0.79
N LYS A 256 -23.00 12.80 -1.05
CA LYS A 256 -23.59 13.14 -2.35
C LYS A 256 -23.29 14.57 -2.78
N GLY A 257 -22.65 14.70 -3.95
CA GLY A 257 -22.26 16.00 -4.51
C GLY A 257 -21.08 16.68 -3.81
N LYS A 258 -20.36 15.96 -2.94
CA LYS A 258 -19.18 16.43 -2.22
C LYS A 258 -17.91 15.79 -2.73
N THR A 259 -16.80 16.49 -2.55
CA THR A 259 -15.45 16.02 -2.90
C THR A 259 -14.57 15.77 -1.68
N GLU A 260 -15.05 16.19 -0.51
CA GLU A 260 -14.36 16.01 0.76
C GLU A 260 -14.26 14.53 1.11
N PHE A 261 -13.08 14.10 1.50
CA PHE A 261 -12.82 12.73 1.92
C PHE A 261 -13.31 12.41 3.35
N TYR A 262 -13.62 13.44 4.14
CA TYR A 262 -14.03 13.33 5.54
C TYR A 262 -15.12 14.33 5.86
N LEU A 263 -16.17 13.89 6.56
CA LEU A 263 -17.30 14.69 6.98
C LEU A 263 -17.60 14.47 8.46
N THR A 264 -18.33 15.40 9.07
CA THR A 264 -18.79 15.29 10.46
C THR A 264 -20.29 15.49 10.57
N VAL A 265 -20.89 14.87 11.58
CA VAL A 265 -22.27 15.12 12.00
C VAL A 265 -22.31 15.30 13.52
N SER A 266 -23.29 16.06 14.01
CA SER A 266 -23.53 16.16 15.45
C SER A 266 -23.84 14.77 16.05
N SER A 267 -23.31 14.48 17.24
CA SER A 267 -23.61 13.26 17.99
C SER A 267 -25.09 13.11 18.35
N GLU A 268 -25.89 14.19 18.32
CA GLU A 268 -27.35 14.10 18.42
C GLU A 268 -27.98 13.23 17.34
N LYS A 269 -27.29 13.05 16.20
CA LYS A 269 -27.71 12.17 15.09
C LYS A 269 -27.19 10.73 15.23
N ALA A 270 -26.54 10.38 16.32
CA ALA A 270 -25.92 9.08 16.53
C ALA A 270 -26.87 7.90 16.26
N ALA A 271 -28.13 7.98 16.72
CA ALA A 271 -29.13 6.95 16.46
C ALA A 271 -29.49 6.76 14.98
N SER A 272 -29.22 7.74 14.12
CA SER A 272 -29.43 7.67 12.68
C SER A 272 -28.23 7.14 11.89
N MET A 273 -27.08 6.95 12.54
CA MET A 273 -25.85 6.41 11.94
C MET A 273 -25.93 4.89 11.81
N GLN A 274 -26.89 4.44 10.99
CA GLN A 274 -27.21 3.03 10.77
C GLN A 274 -26.10 2.34 9.93
N SER A 275 -25.49 1.31 10.49
CA SER A 275 -24.58 0.38 9.80
C SER A 275 -24.51 -0.92 10.58
N ASP A 276 -24.09 -2.01 9.91
CA ASP A 276 -23.76 -3.27 10.58
C ASP A 276 -22.51 -3.13 11.44
N ILE A 277 -21.51 -2.40 10.94
CA ILE A 277 -20.20 -2.26 11.59
C ILE A 277 -19.83 -0.77 11.65
N PHE A 278 -19.29 -0.34 12.77
CA PHE A 278 -18.63 0.94 12.94
C PHE A 278 -17.13 0.73 13.17
N LEU A 279 -16.27 1.40 12.40
CA LEU A 279 -14.82 1.34 12.56
C LEU A 279 -14.32 2.69 13.08
N SER A 280 -13.38 2.67 14.03
CA SER A 280 -12.76 3.88 14.58
C SER A 280 -11.32 3.61 14.99
N TYR A 281 -10.48 4.62 14.89
CA TYR A 281 -9.20 4.62 15.58
C TYR A 281 -9.41 4.97 17.06
N ILE A 282 -8.57 4.42 17.91
CA ILE A 282 -8.47 4.78 19.33
C ILE A 282 -7.00 4.91 19.70
N THR A 283 -6.72 5.63 20.76
CA THR A 283 -5.38 5.71 21.36
C THR A 283 -5.28 4.83 22.60
N GLU A 284 -6.41 4.67 23.33
CA GLU A 284 -6.50 3.89 24.54
C GLU A 284 -7.75 3.00 24.56
N ASP A 285 -7.66 1.81 25.13
CA ASP A 285 -8.78 0.87 25.24
C ASP A 285 -9.96 1.43 26.05
N SER A 286 -9.71 2.36 26.95
CA SER A 286 -10.73 3.07 27.74
C SER A 286 -11.71 3.89 26.89
N GLU A 287 -11.29 4.31 25.69
CA GLU A 287 -12.13 5.08 24.77
C GLU A 287 -13.34 4.27 24.30
N VAL A 288 -13.18 2.96 24.06
CA VAL A 288 -14.30 2.07 23.71
C VAL A 288 -15.37 2.06 24.82
N ALA A 289 -14.94 2.02 26.08
CA ALA A 289 -15.86 2.06 27.21
C ALA A 289 -16.53 3.44 27.34
N ALA A 290 -15.79 4.52 27.05
CA ALA A 290 -16.33 5.88 27.03
C ALA A 290 -17.38 6.06 25.94
N MET A 291 -17.10 5.64 24.70
CA MET A 291 -18.06 5.67 23.59
C MET A 291 -19.36 4.93 23.92
N LYS A 292 -19.28 3.73 24.53
CA LYS A 292 -20.46 2.94 24.90
C LYS A 292 -21.28 3.56 26.03
N LYS A 293 -20.64 4.30 26.93
CA LYS A 293 -21.32 4.96 28.08
C LYS A 293 -21.86 6.34 27.76
N ASP A 294 -21.35 6.96 26.70
CA ASP A 294 -21.82 8.28 26.29
C ASP A 294 -23.30 8.21 25.90
N PRO A 295 -24.15 9.12 26.37
CA PRO A 295 -25.60 9.05 26.16
C PRO A 295 -26.01 9.23 24.69
N LEU A 296 -25.18 9.88 23.87
CA LEU A 296 -25.43 10.09 22.44
C LEU A 296 -24.66 9.06 21.60
N ILE A 297 -23.33 8.99 21.73
CA ILE A 297 -22.49 8.08 20.94
C ILE A 297 -22.88 6.61 21.14
N GLY A 298 -23.24 6.22 22.37
CA GLY A 298 -23.73 4.88 22.70
C GLY A 298 -25.05 4.50 21.99
N GLN A 299 -25.73 5.44 21.33
CA GLN A 299 -26.90 5.18 20.51
C GLN A 299 -26.57 4.85 19.03
N VAL A 300 -25.29 4.97 18.59
CA VAL A 300 -24.87 4.47 17.27
C VAL A 300 -25.17 2.97 17.22
N PRO A 301 -26.00 2.49 16.28
CA PRO A 301 -26.52 1.12 16.31
C PRO A 301 -25.43 0.06 16.34
N ALA A 302 -24.37 0.19 15.55
CA ALA A 302 -23.24 -0.74 15.55
C ALA A 302 -22.47 -0.73 16.89
N ILE A 303 -22.29 0.43 17.54
CA ILE A 303 -21.66 0.52 18.87
C ILE A 303 -22.52 -0.16 19.92
N LYS A 304 -23.84 0.06 19.89
CA LYS A 304 -24.81 -0.54 20.79
C LYS A 304 -24.86 -2.07 20.64
N ALA A 305 -24.78 -2.57 19.41
CA ALA A 305 -24.72 -4.00 19.09
C ALA A 305 -23.37 -4.65 19.44
N GLY A 306 -22.35 -3.85 19.80
CA GLY A 306 -20.98 -4.35 20.04
C GLY A 306 -20.18 -4.64 18.77
N ALA A 307 -20.69 -4.24 17.61
CA ALA A 307 -20.05 -4.36 16.31
C ALA A 307 -19.13 -3.16 15.99
N LEU A 308 -18.42 -2.68 17.00
CA LEU A 308 -17.39 -1.66 16.90
C LEU A 308 -16.03 -2.33 16.66
N VAL A 309 -15.37 -1.96 15.57
CA VAL A 309 -13.96 -2.25 15.33
C VAL A 309 -13.15 -1.04 15.77
N ALA A 310 -12.37 -1.20 16.83
CA ALA A 310 -11.50 -0.16 17.36
C ALA A 310 -10.13 -0.76 17.64
N THR A 311 -9.07 -0.11 17.17
CA THR A 311 -7.70 -0.54 17.42
C THR A 311 -6.82 0.65 17.77
N LYS A 312 -6.01 0.47 18.82
CA LYS A 312 -4.91 1.38 19.16
C LYS A 312 -3.58 0.97 18.54
N ASP A 313 -3.53 -0.18 17.89
CA ASP A 313 -2.36 -0.61 17.14
C ASP A 313 -2.28 0.21 15.86
N GLN A 314 -1.40 1.23 15.89
CA GLN A 314 -1.20 2.13 14.77
C GLN A 314 -0.67 1.43 13.52
N LYS A 315 0.11 0.35 13.67
CA LYS A 315 0.58 -0.46 12.53
C LYS A 315 -0.60 -1.12 11.82
N VAL A 316 -1.51 -1.72 12.59
CA VAL A 316 -2.76 -2.29 12.06
C VAL A 316 -3.58 -1.20 11.37
N GLY A 317 -3.73 -0.03 12.01
CA GLY A 317 -4.43 1.13 11.45
C GLY A 317 -3.80 1.62 10.13
N LEU A 318 -2.46 1.67 10.05
CA LEU A 318 -1.74 2.12 8.87
C LEU A 318 -2.01 1.24 7.65
N THR A 319 -2.16 -0.08 7.81
CA THR A 319 -2.47 -1.00 6.70
C THR A 319 -3.75 -0.62 5.95
N MET A 320 -4.72 -0.05 6.65
CA MET A 320 -6.01 0.38 6.08
C MET A 320 -5.97 1.84 5.63
N SER A 321 -5.19 2.71 6.31
CA SER A 321 -5.14 4.14 6.01
C SER A 321 -4.36 4.45 4.74
N SER A 322 -3.40 3.60 4.41
CA SER A 322 -2.55 3.73 3.22
C SER A 322 -2.43 2.37 2.51
N PRO A 323 -3.52 1.91 1.88
CA PRO A 323 -3.52 0.62 1.19
C PRO A 323 -2.59 0.67 -0.03
N THR A 324 -1.68 -0.29 -0.07
CA THR A 324 -0.70 -0.48 -1.14
C THR A 324 -0.57 -1.98 -1.44
N PRO A 325 0.01 -2.37 -2.59
CA PRO A 325 0.29 -3.78 -2.84
C PRO A 325 1.13 -4.46 -1.75
N LEU A 326 1.92 -3.70 -1.00
CA LEU A 326 2.73 -4.22 0.09
C LEU A 326 1.96 -4.29 1.41
N SER A 327 1.12 -3.28 1.73
CA SER A 327 0.37 -3.23 2.98
C SER A 327 -0.89 -4.11 2.97
N ILE A 328 -1.53 -4.33 1.81
CA ILE A 328 -2.77 -5.11 1.68
C ILE A 328 -2.63 -6.54 2.22
N PRO A 329 -1.56 -7.31 1.96
CA PRO A 329 -1.37 -8.62 2.59
C PRO A 329 -1.34 -8.56 4.12
N TYR A 330 -0.75 -7.53 4.71
CA TYR A 330 -0.77 -7.30 6.15
C TYR A 330 -2.15 -6.92 6.66
N MET A 331 -2.88 -6.06 5.93
CA MET A 331 -4.26 -5.72 6.23
C MET A 331 -5.16 -6.97 6.29
N THR A 332 -5.04 -7.86 5.31
CA THR A 332 -5.84 -9.11 5.27
C THR A 332 -5.54 -10.04 6.44
N GLN A 333 -4.34 -9.98 7.00
CA GLN A 333 -3.92 -10.79 8.15
C GLN A 333 -4.23 -10.14 9.50
N LEU A 334 -4.12 -8.82 9.61
CA LEU A 334 -4.15 -8.12 10.90
C LEU A 334 -5.48 -7.40 11.13
N PHE A 335 -6.03 -6.74 10.11
CA PHE A 335 -7.22 -5.89 10.26
C PHE A 335 -8.53 -6.60 9.89
N VAL A 336 -8.55 -7.34 8.77
CA VAL A 336 -9.75 -8.05 8.31
C VAL A 336 -10.33 -9.02 9.35
N PRO A 337 -9.54 -9.78 10.14
CA PRO A 337 -10.09 -10.61 11.23
C PRO A 337 -10.87 -9.82 12.27
N LEU A 338 -10.47 -8.56 12.57
CA LEU A 338 -11.18 -7.72 13.52
C LEU A 338 -12.55 -7.29 12.96
N ILE A 339 -12.61 -6.99 11.66
CA ILE A 339 -13.86 -6.64 10.97
C ILE A 339 -14.80 -7.85 10.93
N ALA A 340 -14.27 -9.04 10.61
CA ALA A 340 -15.03 -10.28 10.58
C ALA A 340 -15.66 -10.61 11.95
N ALA A 341 -14.89 -10.45 13.03
CA ALA A 341 -15.40 -10.63 14.40
C ALA A 341 -16.49 -9.61 14.77
N ALA A 342 -16.45 -8.39 14.21
CA ALA A 342 -17.51 -7.41 14.41
C ALA A 342 -18.75 -7.75 13.55
N ALA A 343 -18.58 -8.29 12.34
CA ALA A 343 -19.69 -8.78 11.51
C ALA A 343 -20.47 -9.89 12.22
N ASP A 344 -19.78 -10.85 12.84
CA ASP A 344 -20.41 -11.93 13.60
C ASP A 344 -21.24 -11.40 14.77
N LYS A 345 -20.82 -10.31 15.43
CA LYS A 345 -21.59 -9.64 16.50
C LYS A 345 -22.81 -8.91 15.95
N ALA A 346 -22.68 -8.27 14.79
CA ALA A 346 -23.81 -7.60 14.14
C ALA A 346 -24.93 -8.60 13.76
N ASP A 347 -24.57 -9.83 13.39
CA ASP A 347 -25.52 -10.90 13.05
C ASP A 347 -26.22 -11.50 14.31
N ALA A 348 -25.61 -11.37 15.47
CA ALA A 348 -26.14 -11.90 16.73
C ALA A 348 -27.01 -10.89 17.51
N ALA A 349 -27.05 -9.62 17.09
CA ALA A 349 -27.77 -8.53 17.74
C ALA A 349 -29.17 -8.30 17.19
#